data_641d91586b977bb3e836d6839e6e852e
#
_entry.id   641d91586b977bb3e836d6839e6e852e
#
_cell.length_a   1.000
_cell.length_b   1.000
_cell.length_c   1.000
_cell.angle_alpha   90.00
_cell.angle_beta   90.00
_cell.angle_gamma   90.00
#
_symmetry.space_group_name_H-M   'P 1'
#
loop_
_entity.id
_entity.type
_entity.pdbx_description
1 polymer ?
#
loop_
_entity_poly.entity_id
_entity_poly.type
_entity_poly.pdbx_seq_one_letter_code
_entity_poly.pdbx_strand_id
1 'polypeptide(L)'
;MRRPPPGRDVEVATPGERFRAFVPAPLPPQPPVEWSPVLRRRFDDALLALGRLDALTTHLPNAALLRYSFVRKEAVLSSQIEGTQSSFADLLLYEIDEQPGVPVDDAREVSRCVAALDHGLAALRGGLPLSMRLIRGMHEVLMAHPGGQAKTPGELRRSQVWIGGTRPGNAAFVPPPADQLAACLTPFERFLNDEPEPTPPLLKAALAHVQFETIHPFLDGNGRLGRLLIVLQLVAEGVLREPMLYPSLFFKRHRALYDELLNDVRLHGDWERWLDFFAEAIETSATQAATTANALLGLVMSCPPDPLDPNLPDLFESAPGHAACFNCASSAIASSSFLFAVFAQHCHRGSVICTPST
;
A
#
# COMPACT_ATOMS: atom_id res chain seq x y z
N MET A 1 4.83 -26.53 -19.89
CA MET A 1 4.70 -25.81 -21.20
C MET A 1 4.80 -24.33 -20.88
N ARG A 2 5.60 -23.50 -21.59
CA ARG A 2 5.59 -22.05 -21.32
C ARG A 2 4.26 -21.48 -21.75
N ARG A 3 3.60 -20.74 -20.84
CA ARG A 3 2.36 -20.01 -21.14
C ARG A 3 2.66 -18.90 -22.16
N PRO A 4 1.76 -18.63 -23.13
CA PRO A 4 1.94 -17.46 -24.00
C PRO A 4 1.90 -16.17 -23.17
N PRO A 5 2.54 -15.08 -23.64
CA PRO A 5 2.44 -13.77 -22.99
C PRO A 5 0.98 -13.38 -22.76
N PRO A 6 0.63 -12.79 -21.59
CA PRO A 6 -0.75 -12.45 -21.25
C PRO A 6 -1.20 -11.14 -21.92
N GLY A 7 -0.96 -11.01 -23.21
CA GLY A 7 -1.26 -9.83 -24.00
C GLY A 7 -0.61 -9.87 -25.39
N ARG A 8 -0.53 -8.74 -26.02
CA ARG A 8 0.05 -8.57 -27.37
C ARG A 8 0.86 -7.29 -27.50
N ASP A 9 1.91 -7.33 -28.29
CA ASP A 9 2.64 -6.14 -28.70
C ASP A 9 1.90 -5.41 -29.81
N VAL A 10 1.90 -4.09 -29.77
CA VAL A 10 1.45 -3.21 -30.84
C VAL A 10 2.58 -2.27 -31.24
N GLU A 11 2.76 -2.08 -32.54
CA GLU A 11 3.74 -1.11 -33.04
C GLU A 11 3.17 0.31 -32.91
N VAL A 12 3.97 1.19 -32.34
CA VAL A 12 3.66 2.61 -32.18
C VAL A 12 4.73 3.42 -32.90
N ALA A 13 4.30 4.35 -33.73
CA ALA A 13 5.17 5.29 -34.42
C ALA A 13 4.94 6.70 -33.86
N THR A 14 6.01 7.33 -33.40
CA THR A 14 6.04 8.74 -33.03
C THR A 14 7.04 9.48 -33.92
N PRO A 15 6.99 10.82 -34.00
CA PRO A 15 8.02 11.58 -34.70
C PRO A 15 9.41 11.22 -34.13
N GLY A 16 10.23 10.56 -34.94
CA GLY A 16 11.60 10.19 -34.60
C GLY A 16 11.84 8.78 -34.03
N GLU A 17 10.79 7.99 -33.72
CA GLU A 17 10.97 6.66 -33.16
C GLU A 17 9.81 5.70 -33.45
N ARG A 18 10.15 4.42 -33.67
CA ARG A 18 9.20 3.29 -33.65
C ARG A 18 9.55 2.37 -32.48
N PHE A 19 8.55 1.92 -31.77
CA PHE A 19 8.72 1.02 -30.63
C PHE A 19 7.51 0.09 -30.52
N ARG A 20 7.63 -0.92 -29.64
CA ARG A 20 6.51 -1.80 -29.29
C ARG A 20 5.96 -1.43 -27.93
N ALA A 21 4.64 -1.33 -27.84
CA ALA A 21 3.90 -1.16 -26.61
C ALA A 21 3.09 -2.43 -26.32
N PHE A 22 3.05 -2.85 -25.07
CA PHE A 22 2.37 -4.07 -24.66
C PHE A 22 0.93 -3.76 -24.24
N VAL A 23 -0.03 -4.47 -24.82
CA VAL A 23 -1.46 -4.39 -24.48
C VAL A 23 -1.85 -5.67 -23.78
N PRO A 24 -2.15 -5.64 -22.45
CA PRO A 24 -2.50 -6.84 -21.70
C PRO A 24 -3.84 -7.43 -22.12
N ALA A 25 -3.96 -8.76 -22.04
CA ALA A 25 -5.24 -9.44 -22.14
C ALA A 25 -6.09 -9.16 -20.88
N PRO A 26 -7.43 -9.25 -20.96
CA PRO A 26 -8.29 -9.15 -19.81
C PRO A 26 -8.00 -10.23 -18.75
N LEU A 27 -8.28 -9.93 -17.47
CA LEU A 27 -8.32 -10.89 -16.39
C LEU A 27 -9.67 -11.63 -16.35
N PRO A 28 -9.72 -12.87 -15.81
CA PRO A 28 -8.62 -13.68 -15.28
C PRO A 28 -7.69 -14.23 -16.38
N PRO A 29 -6.44 -14.66 -16.03
CA PRO A 29 -5.49 -15.16 -17.01
C PRO A 29 -5.99 -16.36 -17.79
N GLN A 30 -5.69 -16.39 -19.09
CA GLN A 30 -5.96 -17.55 -19.96
C GLN A 30 -4.65 -18.02 -20.62
N PRO A 31 -4.27 -19.31 -20.46
CA PRO A 31 -4.93 -20.34 -19.63
C PRO A 31 -4.94 -20.00 -18.12
N PRO A 32 -5.82 -20.62 -17.34
CA PRO A 32 -5.92 -20.36 -15.90
C PRO A 32 -4.62 -20.66 -15.14
N VAL A 33 -4.49 -20.07 -13.94
CA VAL A 33 -3.37 -20.34 -13.01
C VAL A 33 -3.29 -21.83 -12.68
N GLU A 34 -2.08 -22.38 -12.74
CA GLU A 34 -1.81 -23.77 -12.36
C GLU A 34 -1.57 -23.87 -10.85
N TRP A 35 -2.54 -24.43 -10.14
CA TRP A 35 -2.48 -24.57 -8.69
C TRP A 35 -1.69 -25.81 -8.27
N SER A 36 -0.38 -25.65 -8.06
CA SER A 36 0.44 -26.68 -7.41
C SER A 36 0.04 -26.81 -5.92
N PRO A 37 0.31 -27.98 -5.27
CA PRO A 37 0.11 -28.12 -3.83
C PRO A 37 0.90 -27.10 -3.02
N VAL A 38 2.10 -26.70 -3.47
CA VAL A 38 2.95 -25.70 -2.82
C VAL A 38 2.30 -24.32 -2.88
N LEU A 39 1.84 -23.89 -4.07
CA LEU A 39 1.19 -22.59 -4.25
C LEU A 39 -0.12 -22.50 -3.45
N ARG A 40 -0.92 -23.57 -3.43
CA ARG A 40 -2.14 -23.65 -2.59
C ARG A 40 -1.80 -23.44 -1.12
N ARG A 41 -0.82 -24.17 -0.61
CA ARG A 41 -0.36 -24.04 0.77
C ARG A 41 0.10 -22.62 1.10
N ARG A 42 0.83 -21.97 0.19
CA ARG A 42 1.29 -20.59 0.36
C ARG A 42 0.11 -19.61 0.49
N PHE A 43 -0.93 -19.78 -0.32
CA PHE A 43 -2.15 -18.98 -0.23
C PHE A 43 -2.93 -19.23 1.06
N ASP A 44 -3.04 -20.50 1.49
CA ASP A 44 -3.70 -20.86 2.74
C ASP A 44 -2.96 -20.23 3.95
N ASP A 45 -1.63 -20.30 3.99
CA ASP A 45 -0.81 -19.71 5.06
C ASP A 45 -0.96 -18.18 5.08
N ALA A 46 -1.00 -17.51 3.93
CA ALA A 46 -1.24 -16.07 3.81
C ALA A 46 -2.64 -15.67 4.31
N LEU A 47 -3.68 -16.43 3.94
CA LEU A 47 -5.06 -16.18 4.41
C LEU A 47 -5.19 -16.40 5.91
N LEU A 48 -4.53 -17.41 6.48
CA LEU A 48 -4.48 -17.64 7.92
C LEU A 48 -3.80 -16.48 8.66
N ALA A 49 -2.72 -15.94 8.10
CA ALA A 49 -2.03 -14.78 8.67
C ALA A 49 -2.90 -13.51 8.63
N LEU A 50 -3.61 -13.27 7.51
CA LEU A 50 -4.58 -12.19 7.39
C LEU A 50 -5.73 -12.33 8.39
N GLY A 51 -6.31 -13.53 8.53
CA GLY A 51 -7.38 -13.78 9.49
C GLY A 51 -6.95 -13.54 10.94
N ARG A 52 -5.69 -13.93 11.31
CA ARG A 52 -5.13 -13.62 12.62
C ARG A 52 -4.95 -12.12 12.84
N LEU A 53 -4.47 -11.40 11.84
CA LEU A 53 -4.33 -9.95 11.90
C LEU A 53 -5.71 -9.28 12.04
N ASP A 54 -6.68 -9.66 11.22
CA ASP A 54 -8.03 -9.08 11.27
C ASP A 54 -8.72 -9.35 12.61
N ALA A 55 -8.58 -10.55 13.18
CA ALA A 55 -9.14 -10.88 14.49
C ALA A 55 -8.63 -9.97 15.61
N LEU A 56 -7.35 -9.56 15.57
CA LEU A 56 -6.78 -8.65 16.56
C LEU A 56 -7.45 -7.28 16.55
N THR A 57 -7.93 -6.82 15.40
CA THR A 57 -8.56 -5.49 15.28
C THR A 57 -9.82 -5.35 16.12
N THR A 58 -10.50 -6.44 16.41
CA THR A 58 -11.74 -6.45 17.21
C THR A 58 -11.50 -6.34 18.71
N HIS A 59 -10.28 -6.63 19.16
CA HIS A 59 -9.92 -6.66 20.60
C HIS A 59 -9.04 -5.46 21.00
N LEU A 60 -8.70 -4.59 20.06
CA LEU A 60 -7.85 -3.43 20.33
C LEU A 60 -8.67 -2.30 20.96
N PRO A 61 -8.28 -1.79 22.15
CA PRO A 61 -8.97 -0.68 22.80
C PRO A 61 -8.99 0.58 21.94
N ASN A 62 -8.01 0.76 21.06
CA ASN A 62 -7.93 1.87 20.11
C ASN A 62 -7.40 1.41 18.75
N ALA A 63 -8.28 0.79 17.95
CA ALA A 63 -7.98 0.40 16.57
C ALA A 63 -7.57 1.60 15.70
N ALA A 64 -8.02 2.81 16.04
CA ALA A 64 -7.73 4.03 15.29
C ALA A 64 -6.22 4.38 15.32
N LEU A 65 -5.54 4.20 16.45
CA LEU A 65 -4.10 4.46 16.57
C LEU A 65 -3.26 3.50 15.72
N LEU A 66 -3.63 2.21 15.71
CA LEU A 66 -2.95 1.23 14.88
C LEU A 66 -3.19 1.48 13.40
N ARG A 67 -4.44 1.75 13.02
CA ARG A 67 -4.78 2.16 11.65
C ARG A 67 -3.95 3.36 11.22
N TYR A 68 -3.91 4.40 12.06
CA TYR A 68 -3.08 5.59 11.84
C TYR A 68 -1.63 5.22 11.52
N SER A 69 -1.02 4.36 12.35
CA SER A 69 0.38 3.97 12.23
C SER A 69 0.65 3.09 11.01
N PHE A 70 -0.22 2.12 10.74
CA PHE A 70 0.00 1.15 9.66
C PHE A 70 -0.24 1.76 8.27
N VAL A 71 -1.26 2.63 8.14
CA VAL A 71 -1.48 3.39 6.91
C VAL A 71 -0.27 4.26 6.57
N ARG A 72 0.28 4.96 7.56
CA ARG A 72 1.48 5.80 7.36
C ARG A 72 2.71 4.99 7.04
N LYS A 73 2.86 3.82 7.69
CA LYS A 73 3.98 2.91 7.41
C LYS A 73 3.91 2.40 5.97
N GLU A 74 2.74 2.00 5.48
CA GLU A 74 2.56 1.61 4.09
C GLU A 74 2.88 2.76 3.14
N ALA A 75 2.38 3.97 3.40
CA ALA A 75 2.62 5.15 2.57
C ALA A 75 4.10 5.52 2.48
N VAL A 76 4.82 5.52 3.61
CA VAL A 76 6.28 5.76 3.65
C VAL A 76 7.01 4.71 2.82
N LEU A 77 6.77 3.43 3.07
CA LEU A 77 7.47 2.33 2.41
C LEU A 77 7.17 2.28 0.91
N SER A 78 5.91 2.51 0.53
CA SER A 78 5.49 2.58 -0.87
C SER A 78 6.18 3.75 -1.60
N SER A 79 6.24 4.92 -0.98
CA SER A 79 6.92 6.09 -1.57
C SER A 79 8.44 5.90 -1.64
N GLN A 80 9.04 5.20 -0.68
CA GLN A 80 10.48 4.87 -0.72
C GLN A 80 10.84 3.90 -1.85
N ILE A 81 9.92 3.05 -2.32
CA ILE A 81 10.11 2.25 -3.54
C ILE A 81 10.26 3.18 -4.76
N GLU A 82 9.55 4.30 -4.80
CA GLU A 82 9.64 5.29 -5.89
C GLU A 82 10.82 6.26 -5.76
N GLY A 83 11.54 6.24 -4.64
CA GLY A 83 12.78 7.00 -4.46
C GLY A 83 12.73 8.12 -3.43
N THR A 84 11.60 8.38 -2.76
CA THR A 84 11.57 9.34 -1.65
C THR A 84 12.46 8.87 -0.50
N GLN A 85 13.04 9.81 0.24
CA GLN A 85 13.95 9.55 1.36
C GLN A 85 13.26 9.69 2.73
N SER A 86 11.98 10.08 2.75
CA SER A 86 11.24 10.30 3.99
C SER A 86 11.16 9.04 4.83
N SER A 87 11.47 9.19 6.11
CA SER A 87 11.21 8.19 7.15
C SER A 87 9.80 8.38 7.75
N PHE A 88 9.41 7.44 8.59
CA PHE A 88 8.17 7.57 9.36
C PHE A 88 8.22 8.78 10.32
N ALA A 89 9.38 9.07 10.92
CA ALA A 89 9.56 10.23 11.78
C ALA A 89 9.43 11.55 11.00
N ASP A 90 9.99 11.63 9.80
CA ASP A 90 9.86 12.81 8.94
C ASP A 90 8.42 13.11 8.56
N LEU A 91 7.63 12.08 8.27
CA LEU A 91 6.21 12.23 8.02
C LEU A 91 5.46 12.79 9.24
N LEU A 92 5.76 12.25 10.44
CA LEU A 92 5.14 12.72 11.67
C LEU A 92 5.50 14.18 11.98
N LEU A 93 6.76 14.58 11.82
CA LEU A 93 7.20 15.96 11.97
C LEU A 93 6.46 16.88 11.00
N TYR A 94 6.37 16.49 9.73
CA TYR A 94 5.63 17.24 8.73
C TYR A 94 4.16 17.45 9.10
N GLU A 95 3.50 16.41 9.66
CA GLU A 95 2.07 16.48 10.03
C GLU A 95 1.78 17.36 11.25
N ILE A 96 2.78 17.66 12.07
CA ILE A 96 2.69 18.61 13.20
C ILE A 96 3.30 19.98 12.90
N ASP A 97 3.50 20.29 11.61
CA ASP A 97 4.11 21.54 11.12
C ASP A 97 5.55 21.78 11.62
N GLU A 98 6.27 20.71 11.99
CA GLU A 98 7.69 20.77 12.30
C GLU A 98 8.55 20.46 11.08
N GLN A 99 9.83 20.85 11.09
CA GLN A 99 10.72 20.61 9.97
C GLN A 99 11.17 19.15 9.93
N PRO A 100 10.85 18.40 8.86
CA PRO A 100 11.37 17.03 8.67
C PRO A 100 12.89 17.08 8.44
N GLY A 101 13.59 15.97 8.71
CA GLY A 101 15.00 15.78 8.44
C GLY A 101 15.35 15.60 6.95
N VAL A 102 14.35 15.66 6.06
CA VAL A 102 14.41 15.48 4.61
C VAL A 102 13.75 16.66 3.89
N PRO A 103 13.92 16.80 2.56
CA PRO A 103 13.17 17.79 1.79
C PRO A 103 11.67 17.72 2.07
N VAL A 104 11.04 18.86 2.34
CA VAL A 104 9.60 18.97 2.67
C VAL A 104 8.72 18.36 1.58
N ASP A 105 9.15 18.39 0.32
CA ASP A 105 8.43 17.80 -0.80
C ASP A 105 8.32 16.28 -0.68
N ASP A 106 9.37 15.59 -0.22
CA ASP A 106 9.37 14.16 0.04
C ASP A 106 8.33 13.79 1.11
N ALA A 107 8.34 14.50 2.25
CA ALA A 107 7.39 14.27 3.33
C ALA A 107 5.95 14.59 2.88
N ARG A 108 5.78 15.63 2.07
CA ARG A 108 4.48 15.99 1.47
C ARG A 108 3.96 14.91 0.54
N GLU A 109 4.78 14.32 -0.32
CA GLU A 109 4.38 13.20 -1.18
C GLU A 109 3.89 12.01 -0.37
N VAL A 110 4.58 11.67 0.71
CA VAL A 110 4.15 10.59 1.61
C VAL A 110 2.83 10.93 2.29
N SER A 111 2.66 12.15 2.79
CA SER A 111 1.39 12.61 3.37
C SER A 111 0.22 12.51 2.38
N ARG A 112 0.46 12.82 1.09
CA ARG A 112 -0.55 12.64 0.04
C ARG A 112 -0.87 11.19 -0.24
N CYS A 113 0.09 10.28 -0.10
CA CYS A 113 -0.15 8.84 -0.21
C CYS A 113 -1.08 8.34 0.91
N VAL A 114 -0.88 8.82 2.16
CA VAL A 114 -1.82 8.57 3.27
C VAL A 114 -3.21 9.08 2.94
N ALA A 115 -3.32 10.35 2.54
CA ALA A 115 -4.60 10.97 2.21
C ALA A 115 -5.34 10.25 1.06
N ALA A 116 -4.60 9.73 0.07
CA ALA A 116 -5.19 8.96 -1.02
C ALA A 116 -5.78 7.63 -0.55
N LEU A 117 -5.12 6.92 0.37
CA LEU A 117 -5.67 5.69 0.96
C LEU A 117 -6.91 6.00 1.82
N ASP A 118 -6.84 7.03 2.66
CA ASP A 118 -7.97 7.46 3.48
C ASP A 118 -9.19 7.86 2.63
N HIS A 119 -8.96 8.56 1.51
CA HIS A 119 -10.01 8.88 0.53
C HIS A 119 -10.65 7.60 -0.05
N GLY A 120 -9.85 6.62 -0.46
CA GLY A 120 -10.33 5.34 -0.98
C GLY A 120 -11.17 4.58 0.04
N LEU A 121 -10.69 4.48 1.28
CA LEU A 121 -11.40 3.82 2.39
C LEU A 121 -12.71 4.52 2.74
N ALA A 122 -12.73 5.85 2.79
CA ALA A 122 -13.94 6.62 3.04
C ALA A 122 -14.99 6.39 1.94
N ALA A 123 -14.57 6.37 0.69
CA ALA A 123 -15.45 6.12 -0.45
C ALA A 123 -16.04 4.69 -0.42
N LEU A 124 -15.24 3.67 -0.10
CA LEU A 124 -15.72 2.28 0.06
C LEU A 124 -16.74 2.18 1.20
N ARG A 125 -16.46 2.79 2.36
CA ARG A 125 -17.39 2.83 3.50
C ARG A 125 -18.68 3.58 3.18
N GLY A 126 -18.60 4.57 2.27
CA GLY A 126 -19.75 5.27 1.69
C GLY A 126 -20.54 4.47 0.65
N GLY A 127 -20.16 3.22 0.38
CA GLY A 127 -20.85 2.33 -0.56
C GLY A 127 -20.42 2.48 -2.03
N LEU A 128 -19.37 3.27 -2.32
CA LEU A 128 -18.83 3.33 -3.68
C LEU A 128 -18.03 2.06 -3.97
N PRO A 129 -18.32 1.31 -5.05
CA PRO A 129 -17.55 0.12 -5.40
C PRO A 129 -16.12 0.50 -5.82
N LEU A 130 -15.19 -0.48 -5.75
CA LEU A 130 -13.85 -0.30 -6.28
C LEU A 130 -13.92 -0.17 -7.80
N SER A 131 -13.75 1.05 -8.28
CA SER A 131 -14.00 1.44 -9.66
C SER A 131 -12.94 2.42 -10.17
N MET A 132 -12.84 2.59 -11.47
CA MET A 132 -11.95 3.60 -12.06
C MET A 132 -12.29 5.02 -11.61
N ARG A 133 -13.54 5.29 -11.26
CA ARG A 133 -13.94 6.57 -10.66
C ARG A 133 -13.24 6.76 -9.29
N LEU A 134 -13.28 5.75 -8.45
CA LEU A 134 -12.62 5.79 -7.13
C LEU A 134 -11.09 5.89 -7.29
N ILE A 135 -10.50 5.06 -8.16
CA ILE A 135 -9.06 5.05 -8.43
C ILE A 135 -8.58 6.42 -8.94
N ARG A 136 -9.33 7.06 -9.83
CA ARG A 136 -9.02 8.42 -10.30
C ARG A 136 -9.13 9.47 -9.20
N GLY A 137 -10.13 9.37 -8.31
CA GLY A 137 -10.23 10.24 -7.13
C GLY A 137 -9.05 10.06 -6.18
N MET A 138 -8.61 8.83 -5.93
CA MET A 138 -7.40 8.56 -5.14
C MET A 138 -6.15 9.15 -5.81
N HIS A 139 -6.02 9.02 -7.14
CA HIS A 139 -4.91 9.61 -7.89
C HIS A 139 -4.91 11.14 -7.82
N GLU A 140 -6.08 11.77 -7.90
CA GLU A 140 -6.22 13.23 -7.74
C GLU A 140 -5.68 13.69 -6.38
N VAL A 141 -6.05 13.00 -5.30
CA VAL A 141 -5.55 13.28 -3.95
C VAL A 141 -4.04 13.00 -3.84
N LEU A 142 -3.56 11.89 -4.39
CA LEU A 142 -2.16 11.50 -4.37
C LEU A 142 -1.27 12.57 -5.03
N MET A 143 -1.70 13.10 -6.16
CA MET A 143 -0.96 14.08 -6.96
C MET A 143 -1.23 15.54 -6.56
N ALA A 144 -2.00 15.80 -5.49
CA ALA A 144 -2.32 17.15 -5.02
C ALA A 144 -1.14 17.82 -4.29
N HIS A 145 0.00 17.94 -4.95
CA HIS A 145 1.20 18.63 -4.47
C HIS A 145 1.89 19.37 -5.64
N PRO A 146 2.77 20.36 -5.40
CA PRO A 146 3.32 21.20 -6.46
C PRO A 146 3.99 20.42 -7.60
N GLY A 147 4.76 19.38 -7.30
CA GLY A 147 5.38 18.51 -8.32
C GLY A 147 4.40 17.63 -9.08
N GLY A 148 3.24 17.35 -8.49
CA GLY A 148 2.20 16.50 -9.06
C GLY A 148 1.23 17.21 -10.01
N GLN A 149 1.09 18.53 -9.92
CA GLN A 149 0.13 19.30 -10.72
C GLN A 149 0.35 19.15 -12.23
N ALA A 150 1.60 19.11 -12.69
CA ALA A 150 1.96 18.90 -14.09
C ALA A 150 1.67 17.47 -14.58
N LYS A 151 1.30 16.55 -13.68
CA LYS A 151 1.02 15.13 -13.96
C LYS A 151 -0.49 14.86 -14.11
N THR A 152 -1.31 15.89 -14.28
CA THR A 152 -2.76 15.81 -14.51
C THR A 152 -3.49 14.96 -13.44
N PRO A 153 -3.58 15.45 -12.16
CA PRO A 153 -4.22 14.73 -11.09
C PRO A 153 -5.61 14.21 -11.44
N GLY A 154 -5.89 12.92 -11.21
CA GLY A 154 -7.18 12.29 -11.52
C GLY A 154 -7.46 12.00 -12.99
N GLU A 155 -6.61 12.46 -13.93
CA GLU A 155 -6.82 12.23 -15.36
C GLU A 155 -5.98 11.04 -15.87
N LEU A 156 -6.58 10.23 -16.73
CA LEU A 156 -5.86 9.23 -17.50
C LEU A 156 -4.87 9.92 -18.45
N ARG A 157 -3.69 9.32 -18.61
CA ARG A 157 -2.68 9.86 -19.53
C ARG A 157 -3.17 9.90 -20.97
N ARG A 158 -2.76 10.94 -21.67
CA ARG A 158 -3.02 11.13 -23.10
C ARG A 158 -1.77 10.94 -23.94
N SER A 159 -0.62 10.71 -23.31
CA SER A 159 0.66 10.48 -23.96
C SER A 159 1.21 9.11 -23.60
N GLN A 160 2.18 8.67 -24.40
CA GLN A 160 2.92 7.45 -24.12
C GLN A 160 3.83 7.64 -22.90
N VAL A 161 3.85 6.65 -22.02
CA VAL A 161 4.80 6.51 -20.91
C VAL A 161 5.60 5.23 -21.09
N TRP A 162 6.70 5.11 -20.35
CA TRP A 162 7.53 3.92 -20.34
C TRP A 162 8.18 3.75 -18.96
N ILE A 163 8.61 2.54 -18.67
CA ILE A 163 9.26 2.16 -17.41
C ILE A 163 10.71 1.79 -17.70
N GLY A 164 11.63 2.42 -16.99
CA GLY A 164 13.06 2.28 -17.23
C GLY A 164 13.52 2.90 -18.56
N GLY A 165 14.83 3.05 -18.72
CA GLY A 165 15.38 3.69 -19.92
C GLY A 165 15.13 5.21 -20.00
N THR A 166 15.53 5.81 -21.13
CA THR A 166 15.41 7.26 -21.36
C THR A 166 14.35 7.60 -22.43
N ARG A 167 13.86 6.60 -23.17
CA ARG A 167 12.87 6.74 -24.24
C ARG A 167 12.19 5.37 -24.49
N PRO A 168 11.01 5.34 -25.17
CA PRO A 168 10.28 4.10 -25.42
C PRO A 168 11.12 2.98 -26.05
N GLY A 169 11.98 3.30 -27.03
CA GLY A 169 12.77 2.30 -27.76
C GLY A 169 13.91 1.68 -26.96
N ASN A 170 14.27 2.20 -25.79
CA ASN A 170 15.24 1.57 -24.87
C ASN A 170 14.66 1.32 -23.48
N ALA A 171 13.35 1.38 -23.34
CA ALA A 171 12.65 1.13 -22.09
C ALA A 171 12.68 -0.35 -21.72
N ALA A 172 12.65 -0.64 -20.42
CA ALA A 172 12.47 -2.01 -19.90
C ALA A 172 11.03 -2.50 -20.18
N PHE A 173 10.05 -1.60 -20.15
CA PHE A 173 8.65 -1.89 -20.44
C PHE A 173 7.95 -0.66 -21.00
N VAL A 174 7.09 -0.87 -22.01
CA VAL A 174 6.24 0.16 -22.59
C VAL A 174 4.78 -0.25 -22.44
N PRO A 175 4.02 0.45 -21.57
CA PRO A 175 2.59 0.20 -21.35
C PRO A 175 1.74 0.47 -22.61
N PRO A 176 0.43 0.09 -22.61
CA PRO A 176 -0.46 0.29 -23.74
C PRO A 176 -0.44 1.74 -24.26
N PRO A 177 -0.66 1.95 -25.57
CA PRO A 177 -0.88 3.29 -26.11
C PRO A 177 -2.06 3.99 -25.44
N ALA A 178 -2.02 5.31 -25.34
CA ALA A 178 -3.04 6.08 -24.62
C ALA A 178 -4.47 5.89 -25.18
N ASP A 179 -4.61 5.70 -26.46
CA ASP A 179 -5.88 5.43 -27.17
C ASP A 179 -6.46 4.03 -26.86
N GLN A 180 -5.64 3.11 -26.34
CA GLN A 180 -6.08 1.77 -25.93
C GLN A 180 -6.38 1.66 -24.42
N LEU A 181 -6.15 2.71 -23.63
CA LEU A 181 -6.38 2.66 -22.19
C LEU A 181 -7.82 2.28 -21.83
N ALA A 182 -8.81 2.86 -22.48
CA ALA A 182 -10.21 2.56 -22.21
C ALA A 182 -10.54 1.07 -22.47
N ALA A 183 -9.97 0.49 -23.52
CA ALA A 183 -10.14 -0.93 -23.83
C ALA A 183 -9.47 -1.86 -22.79
N CYS A 184 -8.41 -1.41 -22.12
CA CYS A 184 -7.77 -2.14 -21.04
C CYS A 184 -8.48 -1.93 -19.68
N LEU A 185 -8.90 -0.71 -19.38
CA LEU A 185 -9.47 -0.34 -18.08
C LEU A 185 -10.90 -0.82 -17.89
N THR A 186 -11.71 -0.90 -18.93
CA THR A 186 -13.09 -1.41 -18.83
C THR A 186 -13.14 -2.88 -18.37
N PRO A 187 -12.40 -3.83 -18.98
CA PRO A 187 -12.33 -5.18 -18.46
C PRO A 187 -11.67 -5.28 -17.07
N PHE A 188 -10.70 -4.42 -16.79
CA PHE A 188 -10.05 -4.36 -15.47
C PHE A 188 -11.04 -3.98 -14.37
N GLU A 189 -11.85 -2.93 -14.57
CA GLU A 189 -12.89 -2.53 -13.62
C GLU A 189 -13.94 -3.64 -13.41
N ARG A 190 -14.35 -4.31 -14.48
CA ARG A 190 -15.27 -5.46 -14.40
C ARG A 190 -14.67 -6.58 -13.56
N PHE A 191 -13.41 -6.92 -13.77
CA PHE A 191 -12.70 -7.93 -12.97
C PHE A 191 -12.64 -7.56 -11.48
N LEU A 192 -12.40 -6.29 -11.13
CA LEU A 192 -12.44 -5.82 -9.74
C LEU A 192 -13.81 -6.05 -9.08
N ASN A 193 -14.89 -6.12 -9.86
CA ASN A 193 -16.27 -6.28 -9.42
C ASN A 193 -16.85 -7.67 -9.76
N ASP A 194 -16.01 -8.71 -9.79
CA ASP A 194 -16.40 -10.12 -9.98
C ASP A 194 -17.05 -10.46 -11.32
N GLU A 195 -16.66 -9.75 -12.38
CA GLU A 195 -17.07 -10.08 -13.74
C GLU A 195 -15.86 -10.55 -14.58
N PRO A 196 -15.97 -11.63 -15.33
CA PRO A 196 -17.19 -12.42 -15.62
C PRO A 196 -17.56 -13.44 -14.51
N GLU A 197 -16.68 -13.69 -13.55
CA GLU A 197 -16.89 -14.65 -12.47
C GLU A 197 -16.17 -14.23 -11.19
N PRO A 198 -16.68 -14.60 -10.01
CA PRO A 198 -16.04 -14.32 -8.74
C PRO A 198 -14.63 -14.92 -8.66
N THR A 199 -13.67 -14.11 -8.22
CA THR A 199 -12.28 -14.52 -8.02
C THR A 199 -11.95 -14.47 -6.53
N PRO A 200 -11.28 -15.49 -5.94
CA PRO A 200 -10.89 -15.45 -4.54
C PRO A 200 -10.13 -14.15 -4.19
N PRO A 201 -10.48 -13.48 -3.07
CA PRO A 201 -10.03 -12.11 -2.79
C PRO A 201 -8.51 -11.89 -2.85
N LEU A 202 -7.73 -12.81 -2.27
CA LEU A 202 -6.27 -12.70 -2.27
C LEU A 202 -5.69 -12.88 -3.69
N LEU A 203 -6.26 -13.81 -4.47
CA LEU A 203 -5.89 -14.00 -5.87
C LEU A 203 -6.26 -12.76 -6.69
N LYS A 204 -7.47 -12.22 -6.48
CA LYS A 204 -7.94 -11.00 -7.16
C LYS A 204 -6.98 -9.84 -6.91
N ALA A 205 -6.59 -9.60 -5.66
CA ALA A 205 -5.63 -8.54 -5.32
C ALA A 205 -4.28 -8.73 -6.02
N ALA A 206 -3.76 -9.96 -6.07
CA ALA A 206 -2.50 -10.27 -6.73
C ALA A 206 -2.55 -10.05 -8.25
N LEU A 207 -3.61 -10.51 -8.91
CA LEU A 207 -3.81 -10.36 -10.35
C LEU A 207 -4.07 -8.90 -10.73
N ALA A 208 -4.93 -8.22 -9.96
CA ALA A 208 -5.27 -6.82 -10.18
C ALA A 208 -4.04 -5.91 -10.06
N HIS A 209 -3.15 -6.18 -9.10
CA HIS A 209 -1.92 -5.41 -8.96
C HIS A 209 -1.05 -5.46 -10.21
N VAL A 210 -0.76 -6.65 -10.73
CA VAL A 210 0.03 -6.80 -11.97
C VAL A 210 -0.66 -6.12 -13.16
N GLN A 211 -1.96 -6.29 -13.28
CA GLN A 211 -2.73 -5.72 -14.39
C GLN A 211 -2.70 -4.19 -14.35
N PHE A 212 -2.90 -3.60 -13.18
CA PHE A 212 -2.82 -2.15 -12.99
C PHE A 212 -1.44 -1.59 -13.33
N GLU A 213 -0.37 -2.22 -12.81
CA GLU A 213 1.01 -1.86 -13.12
C GLU A 213 1.36 -2.05 -14.60
N THR A 214 0.71 -2.99 -15.28
CA THR A 214 0.91 -3.21 -16.72
C THR A 214 0.17 -2.18 -17.57
N ILE A 215 -1.07 -1.84 -17.21
CA ILE A 215 -1.85 -0.80 -17.92
C ILE A 215 -1.23 0.58 -17.70
N HIS A 216 -0.75 0.86 -16.49
CA HIS A 216 -0.05 2.09 -16.12
C HIS A 216 -0.81 3.36 -16.56
N PRO A 217 -2.03 3.57 -16.02
CA PRO A 217 -3.01 4.48 -16.63
C PRO A 217 -2.72 5.97 -16.45
N PHE A 218 -1.79 6.36 -15.58
CA PHE A 218 -1.49 7.75 -15.25
C PHE A 218 -0.08 8.15 -15.70
N LEU A 219 0.20 9.46 -15.73
CA LEU A 219 1.54 9.98 -16.05
C LEU A 219 2.57 9.71 -14.96
N ASP A 220 2.12 9.62 -13.69
CA ASP A 220 2.94 9.37 -12.51
C ASP A 220 2.07 8.74 -11.41
N GLY A 221 2.67 8.25 -10.31
CA GLY A 221 1.95 7.75 -9.16
C GLY A 221 1.34 6.36 -9.30
N ASN A 222 1.50 5.68 -10.45
CA ASN A 222 0.93 4.36 -10.68
C ASN A 222 1.42 3.34 -9.66
N GLY A 223 2.73 3.24 -9.41
CA GLY A 223 3.29 2.28 -8.46
C GLY A 223 2.77 2.46 -7.03
N ARG A 224 2.73 3.71 -6.54
CA ARG A 224 2.14 4.03 -5.22
C ARG A 224 0.68 3.61 -5.17
N LEU A 225 -0.09 4.03 -6.16
CA LEU A 225 -1.52 3.72 -6.23
C LEU A 225 -1.78 2.22 -6.37
N GLY A 226 -1.03 1.51 -7.21
CA GLY A 226 -1.11 0.06 -7.40
C GLY A 226 -0.89 -0.73 -6.09
N ARG A 227 0.07 -0.28 -5.26
CA ARG A 227 0.30 -0.91 -3.95
C ARG A 227 -0.79 -0.56 -2.93
N LEU A 228 -1.31 0.66 -2.93
CA LEU A 228 -2.47 1.01 -2.09
C LEU A 228 -3.72 0.21 -2.48
N LEU A 229 -3.91 -0.09 -3.76
CA LEU A 229 -5.03 -0.89 -4.25
C LEU A 229 -5.01 -2.32 -3.70
N ILE A 230 -3.86 -2.90 -3.36
CA ILE A 230 -3.78 -4.23 -2.71
C ILE A 230 -4.54 -4.19 -1.38
N VAL A 231 -4.22 -3.23 -0.52
CA VAL A 231 -4.85 -3.09 0.80
C VAL A 231 -6.33 -2.74 0.65
N LEU A 232 -6.65 -1.82 -0.26
CA LEU A 232 -8.01 -1.38 -0.53
C LEU A 232 -8.89 -2.52 -1.04
N GLN A 233 -8.37 -3.38 -1.93
CA GLN A 233 -9.07 -4.56 -2.44
C GLN A 233 -9.40 -5.55 -1.31
N LEU A 234 -8.42 -5.84 -0.42
CA LEU A 234 -8.65 -6.74 0.72
C LEU A 234 -9.68 -6.19 1.70
N VAL A 235 -9.77 -4.87 1.86
CA VAL A 235 -10.82 -4.22 2.65
C VAL A 235 -12.16 -4.28 1.93
N ALA A 236 -12.22 -4.00 0.63
CA ALA A 236 -13.44 -4.06 -0.17
C ALA A 236 -14.07 -5.45 -0.19
N GLU A 237 -13.24 -6.50 -0.21
CA GLU A 237 -13.65 -7.90 -0.16
C GLU A 237 -13.97 -8.41 1.26
N GLY A 238 -13.84 -7.57 2.28
CA GLY A 238 -14.10 -7.95 3.68
C GLY A 238 -13.06 -8.92 4.28
N VAL A 239 -11.90 -9.11 3.65
CA VAL A 239 -10.79 -9.89 4.21
C VAL A 239 -10.13 -9.15 5.37
N LEU A 240 -10.10 -7.83 5.29
CA LEU A 240 -9.62 -6.93 6.35
C LEU A 240 -10.70 -5.90 6.67
N ARG A 241 -11.04 -5.75 7.95
CA ARG A 241 -11.94 -4.67 8.43
C ARG A 241 -11.25 -3.32 8.46
N GLU A 242 -9.95 -3.34 8.79
CA GLU A 242 -9.09 -2.15 8.89
C GLU A 242 -7.81 -2.34 8.04
N PRO A 243 -7.28 -1.27 7.42
CA PRO A 243 -6.13 -1.32 6.53
C PRO A 243 -4.82 -1.48 7.32
N MET A 244 -4.68 -2.55 8.10
CA MET A 244 -3.53 -2.79 8.96
C MET A 244 -2.46 -3.68 8.31
N LEU A 245 -2.34 -3.64 7.00
CA LEU A 245 -1.36 -4.38 6.21
C LEU A 245 -0.40 -3.40 5.51
N TYR A 246 0.90 -3.74 5.46
CA TYR A 246 1.93 -2.92 4.78
C TYR A 246 2.87 -3.78 3.93
N PRO A 247 2.39 -4.33 2.80
CA PRO A 247 3.15 -5.23 1.93
C PRO A 247 4.36 -4.55 1.28
N SER A 248 4.36 -3.22 1.19
CA SER A 248 5.47 -2.45 0.62
C SER A 248 6.79 -2.65 1.36
N LEU A 249 6.78 -3.06 2.64
CA LEU A 249 8.02 -3.43 3.32
C LEU A 249 8.71 -4.64 2.68
N PHE A 250 7.93 -5.66 2.35
CA PHE A 250 8.44 -6.86 1.69
C PHE A 250 8.89 -6.53 0.26
N PHE A 251 8.06 -5.85 -0.52
CA PHE A 251 8.40 -5.44 -1.89
C PHE A 251 9.66 -4.57 -1.94
N LYS A 252 9.83 -3.64 -1.02
CA LYS A 252 11.04 -2.82 -0.92
C LYS A 252 12.29 -3.64 -0.63
N ARG A 253 12.20 -4.60 0.29
CA ARG A 253 13.32 -5.49 0.64
C ARG A 253 13.72 -6.41 -0.51
N HIS A 254 12.77 -6.78 -1.34
CA HIS A 254 12.95 -7.68 -2.47
C HIS A 254 12.72 -6.97 -3.81
N ARG A 255 13.07 -5.66 -3.90
CA ARG A 255 12.72 -4.80 -5.04
C ARG A 255 13.11 -5.38 -6.38
N ALA A 256 14.35 -5.86 -6.53
CA ALA A 256 14.82 -6.42 -7.80
C ALA A 256 13.98 -7.61 -8.26
N LEU A 257 13.61 -8.50 -7.33
CA LEU A 257 12.74 -9.64 -7.61
C LEU A 257 11.29 -9.21 -7.91
N TYR A 258 10.77 -8.21 -7.19
CA TYR A 258 9.46 -7.63 -7.45
C TYR A 258 9.35 -7.09 -8.87
N ASP A 259 10.33 -6.29 -9.30
CA ASP A 259 10.37 -5.72 -10.65
C ASP A 259 10.56 -6.83 -11.72
N GLU A 260 11.40 -7.83 -11.45
CA GLU A 260 11.61 -9.00 -12.32
C GLU A 260 10.31 -9.78 -12.53
N LEU A 261 9.61 -10.12 -11.44
CA LEU A 261 8.39 -10.94 -11.51
C LEU A 261 7.23 -10.23 -12.21
N LEU A 262 7.06 -8.92 -12.00
CA LEU A 262 6.11 -8.14 -12.79
C LEU A 262 6.42 -8.22 -14.28
N ASN A 263 7.70 -8.19 -14.64
CA ASN A 263 8.14 -8.28 -16.03
C ASN A 263 8.01 -9.71 -16.59
N ASP A 264 8.29 -10.74 -15.79
CA ASP A 264 8.12 -12.15 -16.17
C ASP A 264 6.65 -12.49 -16.48
N VAL A 265 5.71 -11.92 -15.73
CA VAL A 265 4.30 -12.04 -16.08
C VAL A 265 4.02 -11.42 -17.45
N ARG A 266 4.51 -10.22 -17.72
CA ARG A 266 4.29 -9.50 -18.99
C ARG A 266 4.90 -10.22 -20.20
N LEU A 267 6.11 -10.76 -20.04
CA LEU A 267 6.87 -11.40 -21.12
C LEU A 267 6.52 -12.87 -21.32
N HIS A 268 6.23 -13.58 -20.23
CA HIS A 268 6.19 -15.04 -20.23
C HIS A 268 4.88 -15.60 -19.67
N GLY A 269 3.99 -14.76 -19.12
CA GLY A 269 2.78 -15.22 -18.45
C GLY A 269 3.08 -16.03 -17.18
N ASP A 270 4.21 -15.79 -16.52
CA ASP A 270 4.65 -16.53 -15.32
C ASP A 270 3.91 -16.04 -14.06
N TRP A 271 2.61 -16.27 -14.05
CA TRP A 271 1.73 -15.88 -12.94
C TRP A 271 2.07 -16.64 -11.67
N GLU A 272 2.45 -17.91 -11.76
CA GLU A 272 2.66 -18.79 -10.62
C GLU A 272 3.82 -18.31 -9.74
N ARG A 273 4.93 -17.86 -10.33
CA ARG A 273 6.04 -17.28 -9.56
C ARG A 273 5.66 -15.95 -8.90
N TRP A 274 4.91 -15.12 -9.61
CA TRP A 274 4.38 -13.87 -9.04
C TRP A 274 3.44 -14.15 -7.86
N LEU A 275 2.52 -15.11 -8.02
CA LEU A 275 1.54 -15.45 -6.99
C LEU A 275 2.19 -16.04 -5.73
N ASP A 276 3.24 -16.87 -5.88
CA ASP A 276 4.02 -17.40 -4.75
C ASP A 276 4.70 -16.26 -3.98
N PHE A 277 5.40 -15.37 -4.68
CA PHE A 277 6.02 -14.18 -4.12
C PHE A 277 5.03 -13.24 -3.44
N PHE A 278 3.88 -12.99 -4.08
CA PHE A 278 2.84 -12.12 -3.53
C PHE A 278 2.24 -12.71 -2.26
N ALA A 279 1.92 -13.98 -2.24
CA ALA A 279 1.36 -14.63 -1.05
C ALA A 279 2.38 -14.65 0.10
N GLU A 280 3.69 -14.85 -0.17
CA GLU A 280 4.75 -14.71 0.84
C GLU A 280 4.84 -13.28 1.39
N ALA A 281 4.71 -12.27 0.52
CA ALA A 281 4.68 -10.88 0.94
C ALA A 281 3.52 -10.58 1.88
N ILE A 282 2.33 -11.10 1.58
CA ILE A 282 1.13 -10.92 2.40
C ILE A 282 1.26 -11.66 3.74
N GLU A 283 1.69 -12.94 3.72
CA GLU A 283 1.90 -13.73 4.94
C GLU A 283 2.89 -13.05 5.89
N THR A 284 4.05 -12.65 5.35
CA THR A 284 5.11 -11.99 6.13
C THR A 284 4.62 -10.67 6.71
N SER A 285 3.97 -9.84 5.90
CA SER A 285 3.47 -8.52 6.32
C SER A 285 2.36 -8.64 7.35
N ALA A 286 1.41 -9.57 7.17
CA ALA A 286 0.34 -9.81 8.12
C ALA A 286 0.86 -10.34 9.46
N THR A 287 1.82 -11.25 9.43
CA THR A 287 2.47 -11.80 10.65
C THR A 287 3.22 -10.70 11.41
N GLN A 288 3.97 -9.85 10.72
CA GLN A 288 4.67 -8.72 11.34
C GLN A 288 3.69 -7.69 11.92
N ALA A 289 2.62 -7.40 11.21
CA ALA A 289 1.57 -6.49 11.67
C ALA A 289 0.88 -7.04 12.93
N ALA A 290 0.54 -8.32 12.95
CA ALA A 290 -0.05 -8.99 14.10
C ALA A 290 0.90 -8.99 15.32
N THR A 291 2.19 -9.24 15.10
CA THR A 291 3.21 -9.19 16.18
C THR A 291 3.30 -7.78 16.75
N THR A 292 3.32 -6.75 15.92
CA THR A 292 3.35 -5.35 16.34
C THR A 292 2.08 -4.97 17.12
N ALA A 293 0.91 -5.38 16.63
CA ALA A 293 -0.37 -5.14 17.31
C ALA A 293 -0.42 -5.80 18.70
N ASN A 294 0.03 -7.05 18.82
CA ASN A 294 0.09 -7.77 20.10
C ASN A 294 1.07 -7.12 21.10
N ALA A 295 2.23 -6.64 20.63
CA ALA A 295 3.18 -5.95 21.48
C ALA A 295 2.58 -4.64 22.05
N LEU A 296 1.84 -3.89 21.23
CA LEU A 296 1.13 -2.69 21.66
C LEU A 296 0.00 -2.99 22.65
N LEU A 297 -0.77 -4.06 22.41
CA LEU A 297 -1.76 -4.54 23.38
C LEU A 297 -1.14 -4.86 24.73
N GLY A 298 -0.02 -5.59 24.73
CA GLY A 298 0.71 -5.92 25.95
C GLY A 298 1.16 -4.67 26.73
N LEU A 299 1.63 -3.65 26.03
CA LEU A 299 2.01 -2.37 26.64
C LEU A 299 0.80 -1.64 27.25
N VAL A 300 -0.30 -1.53 26.54
CA VAL A 300 -1.53 -0.87 27.01
C VAL A 300 -2.09 -1.61 28.25
N MET A 301 -2.12 -2.94 28.23
CA MET A 301 -2.62 -3.74 29.35
C MET A 301 -1.67 -3.76 30.57
N SER A 302 -0.38 -3.52 30.39
CA SER A 302 0.58 -3.45 31.49
C SER A 302 0.65 -2.09 32.16
N CYS A 303 0.05 -1.04 31.56
CA CYS A 303 -0.12 0.26 32.22
C CYS A 303 -1.35 0.20 33.13
N PRO A 304 -1.21 0.25 34.46
CA PRO A 304 -2.37 0.29 35.35
C PRO A 304 -3.20 1.53 35.05
N PRO A 305 -4.56 1.45 35.08
CA PRO A 305 -5.38 2.63 35.00
C PRO A 305 -5.00 3.58 36.14
N ASP A 306 -4.95 4.87 35.88
CA ASP A 306 -4.70 5.89 36.89
C ASP A 306 -5.80 5.80 37.97
N PRO A 307 -5.46 5.50 39.25
CA PRO A 307 -6.45 5.38 40.31
C PRO A 307 -7.19 6.70 40.60
N LEU A 308 -6.78 7.81 40.01
CA LEU A 308 -7.34 9.14 40.26
C LEU A 308 -8.41 9.57 39.25
N ASP A 309 -8.66 8.80 38.18
CA ASP A 309 -9.76 9.10 37.26
C ASP A 309 -10.56 7.84 36.86
N PRO A 310 -11.64 7.53 37.63
CA PRO A 310 -12.50 6.38 37.33
C PRO A 310 -13.38 6.58 36.08
N ASN A 311 -13.35 7.75 35.41
CA ASN A 311 -14.15 8.07 34.23
C ASN A 311 -13.35 8.14 32.93
N LEU A 312 -12.12 7.59 32.89
CA LEU A 312 -11.30 7.59 31.69
C LEU A 312 -11.64 6.40 30.76
N PRO A 313 -12.68 6.49 29.92
CA PRO A 313 -12.85 5.53 28.83
C PRO A 313 -11.89 5.79 27.65
N ASP A 314 -11.25 6.96 27.59
CA ASP A 314 -10.37 7.38 26.50
C ASP A 314 -8.97 7.75 26.99
N LEU A 315 -8.12 6.72 27.19
CA LEU A 315 -6.70 6.84 27.55
C LEU A 315 -5.86 7.72 26.60
N PHE A 316 -6.46 8.28 25.56
CA PHE A 316 -5.75 9.05 24.52
C PHE A 316 -6.33 10.42 24.20
N GLU A 317 -7.44 10.84 24.77
CA GLU A 317 -8.01 12.17 24.46
C GLU A 317 -7.64 13.30 25.43
N SER A 318 -7.22 13.02 26.65
CA SER A 318 -6.83 14.11 27.56
C SER A 318 -6.08 13.62 28.79
N ALA A 319 -4.77 13.64 28.83
CA ALA A 319 -4.07 13.60 30.11
C ALA A 319 -2.69 14.28 30.08
N PRO A 320 -2.48 15.37 30.79
CA PRO A 320 -1.15 15.80 31.23
C PRO A 320 -0.79 14.99 32.49
N GLY A 321 0.14 14.02 32.40
CA GLY A 321 0.65 13.42 33.64
C GLY A 321 1.28 12.02 33.59
N HIS A 322 1.49 11.38 32.47
CA HIS A 322 2.00 9.99 32.46
C HIS A 322 3.52 9.84 32.33
N ALA A 323 4.30 10.48 33.22
CA ALA A 323 5.76 10.23 33.33
C ALA A 323 6.09 8.79 33.75
N ALA A 324 5.21 8.10 34.47
CA ALA A 324 5.42 6.72 34.94
C ALA A 324 5.31 5.67 33.80
N CYS A 325 4.49 5.92 32.77
CA CYS A 325 4.34 5.01 31.62
C CYS A 325 5.57 5.02 30.70
N PHE A 326 6.34 6.13 30.69
CA PHE A 326 7.53 6.29 29.86
C PHE A 326 8.67 5.35 30.27
N ASN A 327 8.84 5.07 31.56
CA ASN A 327 9.93 4.20 32.04
C ASN A 327 9.67 2.70 31.77
N CYS A 328 8.43 2.23 31.82
CA CYS A 328 8.09 0.86 31.40
C CYS A 328 8.20 0.66 29.88
N ALA A 329 7.80 1.67 29.10
CA ALA A 329 7.88 1.64 27.65
C ALA A 329 9.34 1.66 27.15
N SER A 330 10.24 2.38 27.81
CA SER A 330 11.64 2.54 27.37
C SER A 330 12.43 1.22 27.30
N SER A 331 12.16 0.26 28.16
CA SER A 331 12.86 -1.04 28.14
C SER A 331 12.34 -1.99 27.02
N ALA A 332 11.06 -1.89 26.65
CA ALA A 332 10.45 -2.70 25.58
C ALA A 332 10.60 -2.05 24.18
N ILE A 333 10.83 -0.74 24.13
CA ILE A 333 10.91 0.09 22.92
C ILE A 333 12.32 0.07 22.30
N ALA A 334 13.35 -0.28 23.07
CA ALA A 334 14.74 -0.34 22.57
C ALA A 334 14.93 -1.28 21.35
N SER A 335 13.97 -2.15 21.04
CA SER A 335 13.98 -3.04 19.89
C SER A 335 13.15 -2.58 18.67
N SER A 336 12.40 -1.46 18.74
CA SER A 336 11.59 -0.98 17.62
C SER A 336 11.43 0.54 17.65
N SER A 337 12.27 1.23 16.87
CA SER A 337 12.19 2.70 16.62
C SER A 337 10.80 3.18 16.21
N PHE A 338 9.97 2.29 15.66
CA PHE A 338 8.60 2.56 15.23
C PHE A 338 7.63 2.81 16.39
N LEU A 339 7.73 2.01 17.46
CA LEU A 339 6.85 2.15 18.63
C LEU A 339 7.15 3.43 19.40
N PHE A 340 8.43 3.83 19.46
CA PHE A 340 8.84 5.06 20.12
C PHE A 340 8.29 6.32 19.44
N ALA A 341 8.32 6.38 18.10
CA ALA A 341 7.79 7.52 17.34
C ALA A 341 6.28 7.71 17.54
N VAL A 342 5.50 6.61 17.55
CA VAL A 342 4.05 6.65 17.78
C VAL A 342 3.71 7.13 19.19
N PHE A 343 4.46 6.70 20.20
CA PHE A 343 4.24 7.08 21.59
C PHE A 343 4.67 8.53 21.88
N ALA A 344 5.79 8.96 21.33
CA ALA A 344 6.32 10.32 21.52
C ALA A 344 5.37 11.40 20.98
N GLN A 345 4.70 11.13 19.84
CA GLN A 345 3.77 12.09 19.22
C GLN A 345 2.50 12.32 20.05
N HIS A 346 2.04 11.30 20.78
CA HIS A 346 0.87 11.45 21.66
C HIS A 346 1.19 12.25 22.94
N CYS A 347 2.42 12.14 23.43
CA CYS A 347 2.87 12.92 24.59
C CYS A 347 3.12 14.40 24.26
N HIS A 348 3.49 14.75 23.03
CA HIS A 348 3.73 16.15 22.63
C HIS A 348 2.47 17.01 22.48
N ARG A 349 1.30 16.42 22.24
CA ARG A 349 0.03 17.18 22.21
C ARG A 349 -0.47 17.62 23.58
N GLY A 350 0.08 17.07 24.66
CA GLY A 350 -0.14 17.54 26.04
C GLY A 350 1.14 18.18 26.56
N SER A 351 1.24 19.49 26.50
CA SER A 351 2.36 20.34 26.93
C SER A 351 3.05 19.89 28.21
N VAL A 352 3.99 18.96 28.15
CA VAL A 352 4.95 18.70 29.24
C VAL A 352 6.32 18.45 28.65
N ILE A 353 7.19 19.42 28.82
CA ILE A 353 8.62 19.34 28.52
C ILE A 353 9.24 18.44 29.63
N CYS A 354 9.61 17.21 29.28
CA CYS A 354 10.48 16.38 30.13
C CYS A 354 11.94 16.72 29.82
N THR A 355 12.57 17.46 30.70
CA THR A 355 14.05 17.57 30.73
C THR A 355 14.61 16.28 31.32
N PRO A 356 15.68 15.69 30.74
CA PRO A 356 16.34 14.54 31.35
C PRO A 356 17.08 15.01 32.60
N SER A 357 16.75 14.46 33.74
CA SER A 357 17.59 14.54 34.91
C SER A 357 18.72 13.50 34.80
N THR A 358 19.92 13.99 34.95
CA THR A 358 21.23 13.35 34.96
C THR A 358 21.30 12.05 35.77
#